data_e9d939bf64441246fcd277c4c7eea557
#
_entry.id   e9d939bf64441246fcd277c4c7eea557
#
_cell.length_a   1.000
_cell.length_b   1.000
_cell.length_c   1.000
_cell.angle_alpha   90.00
_cell.angle_beta   90.00
_cell.angle_gamma   90.00
#
_symmetry.space_group_name_H-M   'P 1'
#
loop_
_entity.id
_entity.type
_entity.pdbx_description
1 polymer ?
#
loop_
_entity_poly.entity_id
_entity_poly.type
_entity_poly.pdbx_seq_one_letter_code
_entity_poly.pdbx_strand_id
1 'polypeptide(L)'
;MEHTTEISIAVQKNPRKALEVALSKLTVQPSIPKNTSEILIKPSIYDPSLVGNTEPALVKAVIQAFGNLGHISIIESDNPLRTAMEAFQKTGYVDVVGPDMTLVNLSQLPLETVKMAGHHFDSLEMPSILIKPNFLVNIPTLKFEPGICTIGGGIKNLFGLIPERDKRHYHEHIDEVLLDLLTAFRPQLTIMDLTSLVIGNREDGITKDGHAVIVGIDPVAVDAFCSDLLGVDPTKVKHLFRAHELGLGEIIIDRMRIRGTEEQRKKLFELFQF
;
A
#
# COMPACT_ATOMS: atom_id res chain seq x y z
N MET A 1 8.22 -13.10 -24.20
CA MET A 1 7.18 -12.04 -24.14
C MET A 1 7.61 -11.12 -23.02
N GLU A 2 7.95 -9.88 -23.34
CA GLU A 2 8.23 -8.88 -22.33
C GLU A 2 6.95 -8.72 -21.49
N HIS A 3 7.05 -9.03 -20.22
CA HIS A 3 5.95 -8.79 -19.26
C HIS A 3 5.83 -7.27 -19.07
N THR A 4 4.98 -6.66 -19.85
CA THR A 4 4.71 -5.23 -19.73
C THR A 4 3.98 -5.01 -18.40
N THR A 5 4.59 -4.26 -17.50
CA THR A 5 3.99 -3.86 -16.22
C THR A 5 2.67 -3.13 -16.46
N GLU A 6 1.63 -3.51 -15.74
CA GLU A 6 0.28 -2.98 -15.92
C GLU A 6 -0.27 -2.38 -14.63
N ILE A 7 -0.87 -1.20 -14.74
CA ILE A 7 -1.65 -0.56 -13.68
C ILE A 7 -3.02 -0.19 -14.22
N SER A 8 -4.02 -0.13 -13.35
CA SER A 8 -5.40 0.22 -13.69
C SER A 8 -5.90 1.38 -12.84
N ILE A 9 -6.62 2.30 -13.49
CA ILE A 9 -7.19 3.50 -12.89
C ILE A 9 -8.71 3.43 -12.96
N ALA A 10 -9.39 3.76 -11.85
CA ALA A 10 -10.81 4.02 -11.85
C ALA A 10 -11.13 5.26 -11.00
N VAL A 11 -11.92 6.17 -11.57
CA VAL A 11 -12.41 7.37 -10.90
C VAL A 11 -13.92 7.20 -10.69
N GLN A 12 -14.34 6.97 -9.45
CA GLN A 12 -15.72 6.67 -9.06
C GLN A 12 -15.95 7.10 -7.61
N LYS A 13 -17.05 7.80 -7.31
CA LYS A 13 -17.40 8.19 -5.94
C LYS A 13 -17.63 7.01 -5.00
N ASN A 14 -18.11 5.89 -5.52
CA ASN A 14 -18.33 4.68 -4.73
C ASN A 14 -17.06 3.82 -4.74
N PRO A 15 -16.37 3.61 -3.60
CA PRO A 15 -15.11 2.86 -3.55
C PRO A 15 -15.23 1.42 -4.06
N ARG A 16 -16.37 0.76 -3.82
CA ARG A 16 -16.63 -0.58 -4.34
C ARG A 16 -16.65 -0.59 -5.87
N LYS A 17 -17.40 0.32 -6.49
CA LYS A 17 -17.42 0.44 -7.96
C LYS A 17 -16.07 0.84 -8.53
N ALA A 18 -15.32 1.70 -7.83
CA ALA A 18 -13.96 2.07 -8.22
C ALA A 18 -13.07 0.83 -8.28
N LEU A 19 -13.08 0.01 -7.22
CA LEU A 19 -12.30 -1.21 -7.16
C LEU A 19 -12.73 -2.24 -8.21
N GLU A 20 -14.03 -2.52 -8.36
CA GLU A 20 -14.57 -3.45 -9.36
C GLU A 20 -14.14 -3.05 -10.78
N VAL A 21 -14.26 -1.78 -11.13
CA VAL A 21 -13.83 -1.25 -12.43
C VAL A 21 -12.33 -1.36 -12.63
N ALA A 22 -11.54 -1.01 -11.62
CA ALA A 22 -10.08 -1.09 -11.72
C ALA A 22 -9.61 -2.54 -11.88
N LEU A 23 -10.09 -3.47 -11.06
CA LEU A 23 -9.74 -4.89 -11.16
C LEU A 23 -10.16 -5.51 -12.49
N SER A 24 -11.35 -5.17 -13.02
CA SER A 24 -11.84 -5.72 -14.29
C SER A 24 -11.02 -5.30 -15.51
N LYS A 25 -10.26 -4.22 -15.42
CA LYS A 25 -9.40 -3.73 -16.51
C LYS A 25 -8.00 -4.35 -16.50
N LEU A 26 -7.55 -4.94 -15.39
CA LEU A 26 -6.27 -5.64 -15.33
C LEU A 26 -6.35 -6.91 -16.17
N THR A 27 -5.41 -7.08 -17.11
CA THR A 27 -5.30 -8.31 -17.92
C THR A 27 -4.46 -9.35 -17.21
N VAL A 28 -3.54 -8.92 -16.33
CA VAL A 28 -2.75 -9.80 -15.48
C VAL A 28 -3.36 -9.79 -14.09
N GLN A 29 -3.90 -10.93 -13.68
CA GLN A 29 -4.48 -11.08 -12.35
C GLN A 29 -3.40 -11.33 -11.30
N PRO A 30 -3.60 -10.88 -10.03
CA PRO A 30 -2.67 -11.17 -8.96
C PRO A 30 -2.51 -12.68 -8.74
N SER A 31 -1.27 -13.12 -8.58
CA SER A 31 -0.97 -14.53 -8.31
C SER A 31 -1.26 -14.85 -6.86
N ILE A 32 -2.19 -15.77 -6.62
CA ILE A 32 -2.47 -16.29 -5.28
C ILE A 32 -1.49 -17.43 -5.01
N PRO A 33 -0.64 -17.34 -3.97
CA PRO A 33 0.29 -18.41 -3.65
C PRO A 33 -0.43 -19.73 -3.39
N LYS A 34 0.18 -20.84 -3.80
CA LYS A 34 -0.37 -22.19 -3.51
C LYS A 34 -0.49 -22.39 -1.99
N ASN A 35 -1.57 -23.04 -1.58
CA ASN A 35 -1.86 -23.28 -0.16
C ASN A 35 -2.09 -22.00 0.67
N THR A 36 -2.43 -20.88 0.03
CA THR A 36 -2.89 -19.69 0.73
C THR A 36 -4.17 -20.03 1.49
N SER A 37 -4.15 -19.85 2.80
CA SER A 37 -5.33 -19.92 3.67
C SER A 37 -5.64 -18.57 4.32
N GLU A 38 -4.74 -17.62 4.17
CA GLU A 38 -4.78 -16.32 4.83
C GLU A 38 -4.70 -15.18 3.81
N ILE A 39 -5.64 -14.26 3.87
CA ILE A 39 -5.64 -13.03 3.11
C ILE A 39 -5.29 -11.91 4.07
N LEU A 40 -4.13 -11.31 3.87
CA LEU A 40 -3.66 -10.20 4.68
C LEU A 40 -4.01 -8.88 4.01
N ILE A 41 -4.82 -8.06 4.65
CA ILE A 41 -5.15 -6.72 4.17
C ILE A 41 -4.37 -5.71 5.02
N LYS A 42 -3.45 -4.97 4.38
CA LYS A 42 -2.65 -3.93 5.03
C LYS A 42 -3.13 -2.54 4.61
N PRO A 43 -4.04 -1.91 5.36
CA PRO A 43 -4.39 -0.51 5.15
C PRO A 43 -3.25 0.42 5.59
N SER A 44 -3.34 1.70 5.27
CA SER A 44 -2.47 2.75 5.79
C SER A 44 -3.18 3.45 6.94
N ILE A 45 -2.74 3.20 8.19
CA ILE A 45 -3.25 3.89 9.37
C ILE A 45 -2.05 4.38 10.18
N TYR A 46 -1.87 5.71 10.25
CA TYR A 46 -0.82 6.30 11.07
C TYR A 46 -1.36 6.79 12.40
N ASP A 47 -2.14 7.87 12.37
CA ASP A 47 -2.89 8.40 13.49
C ASP A 47 -4.35 8.52 13.07
N PRO A 48 -5.29 7.86 13.77
CA PRO A 48 -6.71 7.91 13.42
C PRO A 48 -7.34 9.31 13.52
N SER A 49 -6.71 10.23 14.25
CA SER A 49 -7.17 11.63 14.36
C SER A 49 -6.78 12.50 13.18
N LEU A 50 -5.84 12.04 12.38
CA LEU A 50 -5.31 12.77 11.23
C LEU A 50 -5.93 12.28 9.92
N VAL A 51 -5.82 13.10 8.88
CA VAL A 51 -6.23 12.76 7.51
C VAL A 51 -5.25 11.77 6.85
N GLY A 52 -5.65 11.16 5.75
CA GLY A 52 -4.80 10.26 4.95
C GLY A 52 -4.67 8.85 5.52
N ASN A 53 -5.67 8.37 6.25
CA ASN A 53 -5.85 6.96 6.54
C ASN A 53 -6.69 6.32 5.43
N THR A 54 -6.46 5.03 5.17
CA THR A 54 -7.24 4.27 4.18
C THR A 54 -8.72 4.24 4.55
N GLU A 55 -9.59 4.50 3.58
CA GLU A 55 -11.04 4.51 3.78
C GLU A 55 -11.58 3.11 4.14
N PRO A 56 -12.31 2.95 5.26
CA PRO A 56 -12.91 1.66 5.63
C PRO A 56 -13.84 1.09 4.54
N ALA A 57 -14.52 1.96 3.79
CA ALA A 57 -15.38 1.54 2.68
C ALA A 57 -14.60 0.87 1.54
N LEU A 58 -13.35 1.27 1.28
CA LEU A 58 -12.50 0.60 0.31
C LEU A 58 -12.01 -0.75 0.83
N VAL A 59 -11.64 -0.84 2.11
CA VAL A 59 -11.26 -2.12 2.73
C VAL A 59 -12.43 -3.10 2.69
N LYS A 60 -13.66 -2.64 2.98
CA LYS A 60 -14.88 -3.45 2.83
C LYS A 60 -15.07 -3.95 1.40
N ALA A 61 -14.76 -3.13 0.39
CA ALA A 61 -14.83 -3.56 -1.01
C ALA A 61 -13.79 -4.65 -1.33
N VAL A 62 -12.57 -4.53 -0.78
CA VAL A 62 -11.52 -5.55 -0.92
C VAL A 62 -11.92 -6.86 -0.25
N ILE A 63 -12.50 -6.81 0.94
CA ILE A 63 -13.06 -7.97 1.63
C ILE A 63 -14.10 -8.67 0.75
N GLN A 64 -15.00 -7.93 0.13
CA GLN A 64 -16.04 -8.49 -0.74
C GLN A 64 -15.46 -9.12 -2.02
N ALA A 65 -14.37 -8.56 -2.55
CA ALA A 65 -13.72 -9.07 -3.76
C ALA A 65 -12.92 -10.36 -3.52
N PHE A 66 -12.30 -10.50 -2.36
CA PHE A 66 -11.33 -11.58 -2.09
C PHE A 66 -11.73 -12.52 -0.94
N GLY A 67 -12.79 -12.23 -0.19
CA GLY A 67 -13.16 -12.96 1.03
C GLY A 67 -13.52 -14.44 0.84
N ASN A 68 -13.78 -14.88 -0.37
CA ASN A 68 -14.03 -16.27 -0.71
C ASN A 68 -12.75 -17.11 -0.91
N LEU A 69 -11.57 -16.47 -0.85
CA LEU A 69 -10.29 -17.13 -1.10
C LEU A 69 -9.62 -17.70 0.17
N GLY A 70 -10.03 -17.24 1.35
CA GLY A 70 -9.46 -17.68 2.62
C GLY A 70 -9.93 -16.84 3.80
N HIS A 71 -9.35 -17.10 4.98
CA HIS A 71 -9.56 -16.26 6.16
C HIS A 71 -8.98 -14.86 5.94
N ILE A 72 -9.68 -13.82 6.38
CA ILE A 72 -9.23 -12.44 6.23
C ILE A 72 -8.68 -11.91 7.54
N SER A 73 -7.46 -11.42 7.51
CA SER A 73 -6.83 -10.65 8.58
C SER A 73 -6.51 -9.24 8.11
N ILE A 74 -7.11 -8.23 8.74
CA ILE A 74 -6.69 -6.84 8.57
C ILE A 74 -5.55 -6.58 9.55
N ILE A 75 -4.39 -6.24 9.03
CA ILE A 75 -3.14 -6.19 9.79
C ILE A 75 -2.61 -4.77 9.96
N GLU A 76 -2.13 -4.44 11.14
CA GLU A 76 -1.41 -3.21 11.45
C GLU A 76 -0.47 -3.44 12.65
N SER A 77 0.57 -2.62 12.79
CA SER A 77 1.46 -2.63 13.95
C SER A 77 1.22 -1.43 14.87
N ASP A 78 1.69 -1.51 16.10
CA ASP A 78 1.74 -0.38 17.01
C ASP A 78 2.68 0.70 16.49
N ASN A 79 2.45 1.94 16.91
CA ASN A 79 3.39 3.03 16.77
C ASN A 79 3.44 3.86 18.07
N PRO A 80 4.35 4.84 18.22
CA PRO A 80 4.46 5.60 19.46
C PRO A 80 3.17 6.31 19.90
N LEU A 81 2.27 6.64 18.96
CA LEU A 81 1.05 7.42 19.21
C LEU A 81 -0.15 6.54 19.60
N ARG A 82 -0.18 5.27 19.16
CA ARG A 82 -1.34 4.39 19.33
C ARG A 82 -0.99 2.91 19.22
N THR A 83 -1.81 2.04 19.76
CA THR A 83 -1.82 0.61 19.41
C THR A 83 -2.56 0.37 18.10
N ALA A 84 -2.33 -0.78 17.45
CA ALA A 84 -3.08 -1.17 16.24
C ALA A 84 -4.58 -1.31 16.56
N MET A 85 -4.94 -1.85 17.72
CA MET A 85 -6.35 -2.04 18.10
C MET A 85 -7.07 -0.70 18.33
N GLU A 86 -6.41 0.27 18.96
CA GLU A 86 -6.95 1.64 19.06
C GLU A 86 -7.13 2.29 17.69
N ALA A 87 -6.18 2.06 16.75
CA ALA A 87 -6.30 2.55 15.40
C ALA A 87 -7.52 1.95 14.70
N PHE A 88 -7.68 0.64 14.73
CA PHE A 88 -8.85 -0.04 14.13
C PHE A 88 -10.19 0.44 14.71
N GLN A 89 -10.25 0.66 16.02
CA GLN A 89 -11.46 1.15 16.68
C GLN A 89 -11.80 2.57 16.24
N LYS A 90 -10.83 3.47 16.29
CA LYS A 90 -11.05 4.90 15.99
C LYS A 90 -11.31 5.18 14.51
N THR A 91 -10.78 4.34 13.60
CA THR A 91 -11.04 4.46 12.16
C THR A 91 -12.29 3.71 11.69
N GLY A 92 -12.99 2.98 12.58
CA GLY A 92 -14.20 2.25 12.23
C GLY A 92 -13.96 0.90 11.54
N TYR A 93 -12.75 0.36 11.58
CA TYR A 93 -12.48 -0.97 11.01
C TYR A 93 -13.16 -2.11 11.74
N VAL A 94 -13.50 -1.90 13.01
CA VAL A 94 -14.30 -2.85 13.82
C VAL A 94 -15.69 -3.11 13.19
N ASP A 95 -16.24 -2.14 12.45
CA ASP A 95 -17.54 -2.26 11.78
C ASP A 95 -17.43 -2.88 10.38
N VAL A 96 -16.21 -3.12 9.91
CA VAL A 96 -15.94 -3.69 8.57
C VAL A 96 -15.78 -5.20 8.64
N VAL A 97 -15.25 -5.72 9.76
CA VAL A 97 -14.99 -7.15 9.95
C VAL A 97 -16.26 -7.93 10.29
N GLY A 98 -16.39 -9.10 9.66
CA GLY A 98 -17.43 -10.08 9.99
C GLY A 98 -16.92 -11.15 10.97
N PRO A 99 -17.76 -12.14 11.31
CA PRO A 99 -17.42 -13.18 12.31
C PRO A 99 -16.23 -14.06 11.91
N ASP A 100 -15.98 -14.23 10.63
CA ASP A 100 -14.87 -15.06 10.10
C ASP A 100 -13.65 -14.23 9.70
N MET A 101 -13.48 -13.04 10.29
CA MET A 101 -12.40 -12.12 10.00
C MET A 101 -11.71 -11.68 11.28
N THR A 102 -10.44 -11.27 11.18
CA THR A 102 -9.66 -10.88 12.35
C THR A 102 -8.99 -9.53 12.15
N LEU A 103 -9.04 -8.67 13.17
CA LEU A 103 -8.18 -7.51 13.29
C LEU A 103 -6.90 -7.92 14.03
N VAL A 104 -5.76 -7.78 13.40
CA VAL A 104 -4.50 -8.33 13.91
C VAL A 104 -3.53 -7.21 14.26
N ASN A 105 -3.08 -7.19 15.51
CA ASN A 105 -1.96 -6.38 15.93
C ASN A 105 -0.65 -7.13 15.71
N LEU A 106 0.11 -6.76 14.69
CA LEU A 106 1.39 -7.39 14.35
C LEU A 106 2.42 -7.30 15.48
N SER A 107 2.36 -6.24 16.31
CA SER A 107 3.27 -6.05 17.43
C SER A 107 3.07 -7.01 18.60
N GLN A 108 1.98 -7.79 18.58
CA GLN A 108 1.64 -8.73 19.65
C GLN A 108 1.73 -10.21 19.20
N LEU A 109 2.09 -10.44 17.94
CA LEU A 109 2.22 -11.80 17.42
C LEU A 109 3.58 -12.42 17.77
N PRO A 110 3.66 -13.76 17.78
CA PRO A 110 4.94 -14.45 17.80
C PRO A 110 5.82 -14.00 16.63
N LEU A 111 7.11 -13.80 16.90
CA LEU A 111 8.08 -13.36 15.92
C LEU A 111 8.95 -14.54 15.47
N GLU A 112 9.40 -14.47 14.24
CA GLU A 112 10.35 -15.40 13.63
C GLU A 112 11.43 -14.59 12.92
N THR A 113 12.67 -15.05 12.96
CA THR A 113 13.80 -14.41 12.30
C THR A 113 13.70 -14.63 10.78
N VAL A 114 13.61 -13.55 10.03
CA VAL A 114 13.59 -13.56 8.56
C VAL A 114 14.92 -13.04 8.04
N LYS A 115 15.57 -13.79 7.15
CA LYS A 115 16.74 -13.30 6.42
C LYS A 115 16.27 -12.23 5.43
N MET A 116 16.89 -11.05 5.49
CA MET A 116 16.58 -9.92 4.62
C MET A 116 17.54 -9.84 3.42
N ALA A 117 17.31 -8.89 2.53
CA ALA A 117 18.17 -8.72 1.35
C ALA A 117 19.52 -8.05 1.65
N GLY A 118 19.68 -7.47 2.85
CA GLY A 118 20.94 -6.89 3.31
C GLY A 118 21.18 -5.45 2.88
N HIS A 119 20.12 -4.71 2.53
CA HIS A 119 20.24 -3.28 2.22
C HIS A 119 20.42 -2.47 3.51
N HIS A 120 19.70 -2.83 4.56
CA HIS A 120 19.83 -2.31 5.92
C HIS A 120 19.90 -3.44 6.95
N PHE A 121 19.07 -4.49 6.77
CA PHE A 121 18.99 -5.62 7.67
C PHE A 121 19.60 -6.87 7.06
N ASP A 122 20.50 -7.56 7.77
CA ASP A 122 20.87 -8.94 7.44
C ASP A 122 19.73 -9.91 7.79
N SER A 123 19.06 -9.64 8.91
CA SER A 123 17.87 -10.36 9.38
C SER A 123 17.00 -9.43 10.23
N LEU A 124 15.71 -9.72 10.30
CA LEU A 124 14.72 -8.97 11.07
C LEU A 124 13.72 -9.93 11.71
N GLU A 125 13.36 -9.67 12.97
CA GLU A 125 12.28 -10.38 13.66
C GLU A 125 10.93 -9.90 13.14
N MET A 126 10.18 -10.79 12.49
CA MET A 126 8.92 -10.45 11.83
C MET A 126 7.76 -11.32 12.33
N PRO A 127 6.53 -10.80 12.34
CA PRO A 127 5.36 -11.56 12.76
C PRO A 127 5.16 -12.82 11.93
N SER A 128 4.96 -13.96 12.58
CA SER A 128 4.85 -15.29 11.94
C SER A 128 3.74 -15.37 10.88
N ILE A 129 2.69 -14.55 10.98
CA ILE A 129 1.61 -14.49 10.00
C ILE A 129 2.10 -14.02 8.60
N LEU A 130 3.14 -13.18 8.55
CA LEU A 130 3.72 -12.68 7.30
C LEU A 130 4.58 -13.71 6.58
N ILE A 131 5.04 -14.75 7.31
CA ILE A 131 5.98 -15.75 6.81
C ILE A 131 5.23 -16.96 6.21
N LYS A 132 4.07 -17.27 6.76
CA LYS A 132 3.20 -18.32 6.23
C LYS A 132 2.66 -17.95 4.85
N PRO A 133 2.32 -18.93 3.99
CA PRO A 133 1.69 -18.66 2.71
C PRO A 133 0.45 -17.78 2.88
N ASN A 134 0.49 -16.58 2.32
CA ASN A 134 -0.57 -15.60 2.41
C ASN A 134 -0.76 -14.86 1.08
N PHE A 135 -1.89 -14.17 0.95
CA PHE A 135 -2.17 -13.25 -0.13
C PHE A 135 -2.21 -11.83 0.45
N LEU A 136 -1.10 -11.10 0.31
CA LEU A 136 -0.98 -9.75 0.85
C LEU A 136 -1.56 -8.71 -0.10
N VAL A 137 -2.65 -8.07 0.32
CA VAL A 137 -3.26 -6.91 -0.32
C VAL A 137 -2.84 -5.65 0.42
N ASN A 138 -2.06 -4.82 -0.23
CA ASN A 138 -1.57 -3.56 0.30
C ASN A 138 -2.48 -2.41 -0.13
N ILE A 139 -3.06 -1.67 0.82
CA ILE A 139 -3.98 -0.55 0.54
C ILE A 139 -3.40 0.76 1.11
N PRO A 140 -2.37 1.33 0.48
CA PRO A 140 -1.80 2.61 0.87
C PRO A 140 -2.73 3.76 0.52
N THR A 141 -2.50 4.91 1.17
CA THR A 141 -2.98 6.23 0.73
C THR A 141 -1.81 7.03 0.18
N LEU A 142 -2.06 7.83 -0.85
CA LEU A 142 -1.01 8.66 -1.43
C LEU A 142 -0.76 9.90 -0.57
N LYS A 143 0.52 10.18 -0.30
CA LYS A 143 0.99 11.36 0.43
C LYS A 143 2.25 11.90 -0.22
N PHE A 144 2.36 13.20 -0.25
CA PHE A 144 3.57 13.88 -0.64
C PHE A 144 4.26 14.43 0.60
N GLU A 145 5.32 13.75 1.04
CA GLU A 145 6.06 14.05 2.29
C GLU A 145 7.56 14.31 1.98
N PRO A 146 7.90 15.44 1.35
CA PRO A 146 9.29 15.78 1.10
C PRO A 146 10.05 15.94 2.42
N GLY A 147 11.22 15.32 2.51
CA GLY A 147 12.03 15.31 3.74
C GLY A 147 11.95 14.01 4.55
N ILE A 148 10.99 13.11 4.27
CA ILE A 148 10.95 11.77 4.86
C ILE A 148 11.31 10.73 3.79
N CYS A 149 10.41 10.50 2.85
CA CYS A 149 10.61 9.52 1.76
C CYS A 149 10.11 10.05 0.41
N THR A 150 9.85 11.35 0.31
CA THR A 150 9.26 12.07 -0.83
C THR A 150 7.84 11.63 -1.13
N ILE A 151 7.57 10.33 -1.28
CA ILE A 151 6.27 9.73 -1.54
C ILE A 151 5.92 8.73 -0.46
N GLY A 152 4.81 8.97 0.22
CA GLY A 152 4.14 7.96 1.05
C GLY A 152 3.17 7.17 0.18
N GLY A 153 3.59 6.00 -0.28
CA GLY A 153 2.83 5.13 -1.18
C GLY A 153 2.82 3.68 -0.73
N GLY A 154 2.70 2.76 -1.70
CA GLY A 154 2.62 1.33 -1.47
C GLY A 154 3.85 0.76 -0.80
N ILE A 155 5.05 1.15 -1.26
CA ILE A 155 6.30 0.66 -0.68
C ILE A 155 6.46 1.20 0.75
N LYS A 156 6.18 2.50 0.98
CA LYS A 156 6.26 3.09 2.32
C LYS A 156 5.26 2.46 3.29
N ASN A 157 4.10 1.99 2.81
CA ASN A 157 3.10 1.34 3.67
C ASN A 157 3.60 0.01 4.26
N LEU A 158 4.56 -0.66 3.61
CA LEU A 158 5.20 -1.88 4.12
C LEU A 158 5.99 -1.64 5.42
N PHE A 159 6.40 -0.40 5.68
CA PHE A 159 7.04 -0.01 6.93
C PHE A 159 6.18 -0.34 8.17
N GLY A 160 4.85 -0.32 8.01
CA GLY A 160 3.89 -0.75 9.03
C GLY A 160 3.82 -2.28 9.25
N LEU A 161 4.60 -3.10 8.53
CA LEU A 161 4.75 -4.54 8.80
C LEU A 161 5.75 -4.80 9.93
N ILE A 162 6.68 -3.88 10.18
CA ILE A 162 7.67 -3.99 11.28
C ILE A 162 6.90 -3.97 12.60
N PRO A 163 7.06 -5.00 13.47
CA PRO A 163 6.29 -5.11 14.71
C PRO A 163 6.74 -4.16 15.81
N GLU A 164 7.95 -3.65 15.73
CA GLU A 164 8.51 -2.72 16.70
C GLU A 164 7.64 -1.47 16.83
N ARG A 165 7.34 -1.06 18.08
CA ARG A 165 6.48 0.09 18.32
C ARG A 165 7.17 1.41 17.94
N ASP A 166 8.39 1.62 18.37
CA ASP A 166 9.15 2.83 18.05
C ASP A 166 10.20 2.55 16.96
N LYS A 167 9.79 2.68 15.74
CA LYS A 167 10.62 2.47 14.56
C LYS A 167 11.11 3.77 13.91
N ARG A 168 11.07 4.90 14.66
CA ARG A 168 11.50 6.22 14.15
C ARG A 168 12.97 6.26 13.76
N HIS A 169 13.82 5.51 14.47
CA HIS A 169 15.25 5.41 14.17
C HIS A 169 15.55 4.82 12.78
N TYR A 170 14.63 4.04 12.20
CA TYR A 170 14.79 3.53 10.83
C TYR A 170 14.59 4.59 9.75
N HIS A 171 14.04 5.78 10.08
CA HIS A 171 13.81 6.82 9.08
C HIS A 171 15.11 7.40 8.51
N GLU A 172 16.23 7.33 9.25
CA GLU A 172 17.54 7.74 8.76
C GLU A 172 18.00 6.88 7.56
N HIS A 173 17.56 5.61 7.51
CA HIS A 173 17.88 4.65 6.47
C HIS A 173 16.62 4.14 5.76
N ILE A 174 15.60 5.01 5.63
CA ILE A 174 14.27 4.57 5.22
C ILE A 174 14.26 3.90 3.85
N ASP A 175 15.04 4.41 2.88
CA ASP A 175 15.06 3.85 1.53
C ASP A 175 15.60 2.41 1.52
N GLU A 176 16.65 2.13 2.26
CA GLU A 176 17.28 0.81 2.40
C GLU A 176 16.35 -0.16 3.15
N VAL A 177 15.71 0.30 4.22
CA VAL A 177 14.69 -0.47 4.98
C VAL A 177 13.51 -0.84 4.09
N LEU A 178 13.03 0.08 3.28
CA LEU A 178 11.92 -0.16 2.35
C LEU A 178 12.26 -1.18 1.26
N LEU A 179 13.51 -1.20 0.78
CA LEU A 179 13.98 -2.21 -0.19
C LEU A 179 14.02 -3.61 0.42
N ASP A 180 14.49 -3.73 1.66
CA ASP A 180 14.47 -5.00 2.37
C ASP A 180 13.04 -5.52 2.57
N LEU A 181 12.13 -4.67 3.02
CA LEU A 181 10.72 -5.03 3.20
C LEU A 181 10.03 -5.40 1.88
N LEU A 182 10.27 -4.64 0.80
CA LEU A 182 9.72 -4.93 -0.52
C LEU A 182 10.22 -6.28 -1.06
N THR A 183 11.48 -6.60 -0.81
CA THR A 183 12.07 -7.87 -1.26
C THR A 183 11.51 -9.05 -0.48
N ALA A 184 11.37 -8.94 0.84
CA ALA A 184 10.93 -10.02 1.70
C ALA A 184 9.40 -10.20 1.72
N PHE A 185 8.65 -9.10 1.65
CA PHE A 185 7.18 -9.07 1.83
C PHE A 185 6.48 -8.34 0.68
N ARG A 186 6.82 -8.71 -0.56
CA ARG A 186 6.19 -8.13 -1.75
C ARG A 186 4.69 -8.39 -1.77
N PRO A 187 3.83 -7.35 -1.78
CA PRO A 187 2.40 -7.54 -1.92
C PRO A 187 2.05 -8.11 -3.31
N GLN A 188 1.10 -9.03 -3.36
CA GLN A 188 0.59 -9.57 -4.62
C GLN A 188 -0.39 -8.61 -5.30
N LEU A 189 -0.95 -7.66 -4.54
CA LEU A 189 -1.82 -6.62 -5.06
C LEU A 189 -1.62 -5.33 -4.26
N THR A 190 -1.44 -4.23 -4.97
CA THR A 190 -1.42 -2.88 -4.38
C THR A 190 -2.60 -2.09 -4.92
N ILE A 191 -3.38 -1.51 -4.01
CA ILE A 191 -4.55 -0.69 -4.28
C ILE A 191 -4.30 0.67 -3.64
N MET A 192 -3.80 1.62 -4.41
CA MET A 192 -3.62 3.00 -3.94
C MET A 192 -4.98 3.65 -3.74
N ASP A 193 -5.28 4.01 -2.50
CA ASP A 193 -6.48 4.76 -2.13
C ASP A 193 -6.27 6.25 -2.41
N LEU A 194 -7.00 6.76 -3.38
CA LEU A 194 -7.08 8.16 -3.73
C LEU A 194 -8.48 8.72 -3.44
N THR A 195 -9.23 8.12 -2.53
CA THR A 195 -10.54 8.64 -2.12
C THR A 195 -10.37 10.03 -1.56
N SER A 196 -9.35 10.23 -0.72
CA SER A 196 -8.90 11.55 -0.30
C SER A 196 -7.37 11.63 -0.43
N LEU A 197 -6.89 12.78 -0.88
CA LEU A 197 -5.47 13.09 -1.08
C LEU A 197 -5.01 14.02 0.02
N VAL A 198 -3.81 13.78 0.54
CA VAL A 198 -3.17 14.69 1.49
C VAL A 198 -1.96 15.35 0.81
N ILE A 199 -1.97 16.67 0.81
CA ILE A 199 -0.93 17.51 0.25
C ILE A 199 -0.31 18.32 1.38
N GLY A 200 0.97 18.16 1.59
CA GLY A 200 1.68 18.70 2.75
C GLY A 200 1.68 17.69 3.91
N ASN A 201 1.92 18.20 5.11
CA ASN A 201 1.91 17.33 6.28
C ASN A 201 0.47 16.94 6.66
N ARG A 202 0.32 15.92 7.51
CA ARG A 202 -1.00 15.39 7.89
C ARG A 202 -1.75 16.25 8.91
N GLU A 203 -1.06 17.15 9.59
CA GLU A 203 -1.62 17.95 10.69
C GLU A 203 -2.33 19.19 10.16
N ASP A 204 -1.77 19.82 9.13
CA ASP A 204 -2.25 21.07 8.54
C ASP A 204 -2.31 21.06 6.99
N GLY A 205 -2.11 19.87 6.39
CA GLY A 205 -2.15 19.70 4.95
C GLY A 205 -3.54 19.87 4.35
N ILE A 206 -3.57 20.16 3.05
CA ILE A 206 -4.80 20.28 2.28
C ILE A 206 -5.28 18.88 1.90
N THR A 207 -6.56 18.61 2.10
CA THR A 207 -7.22 17.40 1.57
C THR A 207 -7.99 17.71 0.30
N LYS A 208 -7.89 16.84 -0.69
CA LYS A 208 -8.70 16.88 -1.91
C LYS A 208 -9.39 15.54 -2.12
N ASP A 209 -10.66 15.57 -2.52
CA ASP A 209 -11.41 14.37 -2.86
C ASP A 209 -11.01 13.88 -4.26
N GLY A 210 -10.27 12.80 -4.33
CA GLY A 210 -9.85 12.16 -5.57
C GLY A 210 -10.90 11.23 -6.15
N HIS A 211 -11.67 10.58 -5.27
CA HIS A 211 -12.66 9.58 -5.65
C HIS A 211 -12.12 8.54 -6.63
N ALA A 212 -10.89 8.08 -6.42
CA ALA A 212 -10.20 7.21 -7.34
C ALA A 212 -9.43 6.10 -6.64
N VAL A 213 -9.12 5.06 -7.38
CA VAL A 213 -8.16 4.03 -7.00
C VAL A 213 -7.20 3.76 -8.15
N ILE A 214 -5.96 3.42 -7.82
CA ILE A 214 -4.97 2.89 -8.77
C ILE A 214 -4.60 1.49 -8.29
N VAL A 215 -4.70 0.50 -9.17
CA VAL A 215 -4.51 -0.91 -8.83
C VAL A 215 -3.41 -1.51 -9.69
N GLY A 216 -2.50 -2.25 -9.09
CA GLY A 216 -1.45 -2.97 -9.80
C GLY A 216 -0.85 -4.11 -8.98
N ILE A 217 -0.26 -5.08 -9.68
CA ILE A 217 0.49 -6.19 -9.09
C ILE A 217 1.97 -5.85 -8.88
N ASP A 218 2.43 -4.76 -9.45
CA ASP A 218 3.75 -4.19 -9.25
C ASP A 218 3.64 -2.94 -8.36
N PRO A 219 4.00 -3.03 -7.07
CA PRO A 219 3.90 -1.89 -6.13
C PRO A 219 4.84 -0.74 -6.51
N VAL A 220 5.96 -1.02 -7.18
CA VAL A 220 6.91 0.00 -7.65
C VAL A 220 6.27 0.83 -8.75
N ALA A 221 5.59 0.18 -9.71
CA ALA A 221 4.91 0.86 -10.81
C ALA A 221 3.72 1.69 -10.33
N VAL A 222 2.96 1.19 -9.33
CA VAL A 222 1.88 1.98 -8.70
C VAL A 222 2.43 3.25 -8.08
N ASP A 223 3.51 3.15 -7.31
CA ASP A 223 4.13 4.31 -6.66
C ASP A 223 4.80 5.25 -7.67
N ALA A 224 5.44 4.72 -8.72
CA ALA A 224 6.04 5.52 -9.77
C ALA A 224 4.99 6.35 -10.53
N PHE A 225 3.86 5.74 -10.88
CA PHE A 225 2.77 6.49 -11.51
C PHE A 225 2.18 7.55 -10.57
N CYS A 226 2.05 7.25 -9.29
CA CYS A 226 1.63 8.23 -8.29
C CYS A 226 2.64 9.37 -8.13
N SER A 227 3.94 9.07 -8.24
CA SER A 227 5.01 10.08 -8.27
C SER A 227 4.83 11.05 -9.44
N ASP A 228 4.62 10.49 -10.63
CA ASP A 228 4.39 11.27 -11.86
C ASP A 228 3.13 12.16 -11.75
N LEU A 229 2.04 11.62 -11.17
CA LEU A 229 0.84 12.42 -10.86
C LEU A 229 1.13 13.63 -9.97
N LEU A 230 2.05 13.51 -9.01
CA LEU A 230 2.48 14.59 -8.12
C LEU A 230 3.49 15.54 -8.78
N GLY A 231 3.82 15.34 -10.05
CA GLY A 231 4.86 16.11 -10.74
C GLY A 231 6.28 15.80 -10.25
N VAL A 232 6.48 14.69 -9.57
CA VAL A 232 7.78 14.24 -9.09
C VAL A 232 8.30 13.14 -10.02
N ASP A 233 9.46 13.36 -10.64
CA ASP A 233 10.13 12.36 -11.46
C ASP A 233 10.43 11.11 -10.61
N PRO A 234 9.88 9.92 -10.97
CA PRO A 234 10.09 8.68 -10.22
C PRO A 234 11.57 8.32 -10.04
N THR A 235 12.43 8.72 -10.98
CA THR A 235 13.89 8.48 -10.90
C THR A 235 14.57 9.31 -9.81
N LYS A 236 13.90 10.34 -9.28
CA LYS A 236 14.37 11.18 -8.17
C LYS A 236 13.93 10.68 -6.81
N VAL A 237 13.00 9.72 -6.78
CA VAL A 237 12.58 9.06 -5.54
C VAL A 237 13.51 7.88 -5.27
N LYS A 238 14.38 8.01 -4.28
CA LYS A 238 15.54 7.13 -4.06
C LYS A 238 15.15 5.65 -3.97
N HIS A 239 14.16 5.30 -3.13
CA HIS A 239 13.73 3.89 -3.00
C HIS A 239 13.06 3.35 -4.27
N LEU A 240 12.37 4.17 -5.08
CA LEU A 240 11.80 3.75 -6.36
C LEU A 240 12.92 3.48 -7.38
N PHE A 241 13.86 4.40 -7.52
CA PHE A 241 14.99 4.25 -8.43
C PHE A 241 15.80 3.00 -8.10
N ARG A 242 16.14 2.80 -6.82
CA ARG A 242 16.87 1.61 -6.37
C ARG A 242 16.09 0.32 -6.56
N ALA A 243 14.77 0.32 -6.29
CA ALA A 243 13.93 -0.84 -6.56
C ALA A 243 13.93 -1.23 -8.04
N HIS A 244 13.91 -0.24 -8.94
CA HIS A 244 13.99 -0.48 -10.38
C HIS A 244 15.36 -1.06 -10.79
N GLU A 245 16.47 -0.48 -10.30
CA GLU A 245 17.82 -1.00 -10.58
C GLU A 245 18.00 -2.46 -10.13
N LEU A 246 17.32 -2.84 -9.03
CA LEU A 246 17.32 -4.21 -8.50
C LEU A 246 16.35 -5.14 -9.22
N GLY A 247 15.62 -4.66 -10.24
CA GLY A 247 14.63 -5.45 -10.97
C GLY A 247 13.37 -5.76 -10.13
N LEU A 248 13.11 -4.99 -9.07
CA LEU A 248 11.96 -5.18 -8.20
C LEU A 248 10.67 -4.54 -8.76
N GLY A 249 10.75 -3.78 -9.86
CA GLY A 249 9.58 -3.22 -10.53
C GLY A 249 9.94 -2.14 -11.54
N GLU A 250 8.92 -1.60 -12.20
CA GLU A 250 9.07 -0.62 -13.28
C GLU A 250 8.80 0.80 -12.79
N ILE A 251 9.65 1.77 -13.17
CA ILE A 251 9.43 3.19 -12.88
C ILE A 251 9.28 4.04 -14.14
N ILE A 252 9.61 3.49 -15.32
CA ILE A 252 9.52 4.22 -16.58
C ILE A 252 8.08 4.18 -17.07
N ILE A 253 7.38 5.29 -16.99
CA ILE A 253 5.94 5.38 -17.28
C ILE A 253 5.61 4.92 -18.71
N ASP A 254 6.46 5.25 -19.70
CA ASP A 254 6.27 4.84 -21.10
C ASP A 254 6.37 3.32 -21.32
N ARG A 255 6.94 2.58 -20.37
CA ARG A 255 7.01 1.11 -20.39
C ARG A 255 5.83 0.45 -19.68
N MET A 256 4.99 1.23 -19.03
CA MET A 256 3.82 0.74 -18.33
C MET A 256 2.59 0.75 -19.24
N ARG A 257 1.74 -0.25 -19.08
CA ARG A 257 0.41 -0.26 -19.66
C ARG A 257 -0.59 0.30 -18.65
N ILE A 258 -1.01 1.53 -18.87
CA ILE A 258 -1.94 2.22 -17.97
C ILE A 258 -3.35 2.01 -18.48
N ARG A 259 -4.14 1.20 -17.74
CA ARG A 259 -5.55 0.91 -18.02
C ARG A 259 -6.44 1.98 -17.39
N GLY A 260 -7.20 2.66 -18.21
CA GLY A 260 -8.10 3.76 -17.86
C GLY A 260 -8.44 4.56 -19.10
N THR A 261 -9.48 5.37 -19.04
CA THR A 261 -9.77 6.31 -20.14
C THR A 261 -8.82 7.50 -20.05
N GLU A 262 -8.57 8.15 -21.19
CA GLU A 262 -7.79 9.38 -21.22
C GLU A 262 -8.41 10.47 -20.33
N GLU A 263 -9.74 10.56 -20.31
CA GLU A 263 -10.51 11.45 -19.44
C GLU A 263 -10.22 11.19 -17.95
N GLN A 264 -10.16 9.90 -17.53
CA GLN A 264 -9.85 9.54 -16.14
C GLN A 264 -8.43 9.94 -15.77
N ARG A 265 -7.45 9.73 -16.66
CA ARG A 265 -6.06 10.17 -16.44
C ARG A 265 -5.98 11.69 -16.34
N LYS A 266 -6.57 12.40 -17.29
CA LYS A 266 -6.61 13.86 -17.27
C LYS A 266 -7.22 14.40 -15.98
N LYS A 267 -8.33 13.83 -15.53
CA LYS A 267 -8.98 14.22 -14.28
C LYS A 267 -8.08 14.00 -13.07
N LEU A 268 -7.33 12.90 -13.01
CA LEU A 268 -6.35 12.67 -11.94
C LEU A 268 -5.23 13.71 -11.99
N PHE A 269 -4.63 13.95 -13.14
CA PHE A 269 -3.58 14.98 -13.26
C PHE A 269 -4.07 16.36 -12.86
N GLU A 270 -5.29 16.75 -13.24
CA GLU A 270 -5.90 18.03 -12.83
C GLU A 270 -6.07 18.15 -11.31
N LEU A 271 -6.36 17.04 -10.61
CA LEU A 271 -6.47 17.02 -9.14
C LEU A 271 -5.12 17.28 -8.45
N PHE A 272 -4.01 16.86 -9.06
CA PHE A 272 -2.67 16.98 -8.52
C PHE A 272 -1.89 18.21 -8.99
N GLN A 273 -2.42 19.01 -9.91
CA GLN A 273 -1.84 20.32 -10.27
C GLN A 273 -2.07 21.30 -9.13
N PHE A 274 -0.97 21.83 -8.57
CA PHE A 274 -0.94 22.81 -7.49
C PHE A 274 -0.49 24.16 -7.98
#